data_af01c0701a1b37436653889fbdaa6b20
#
_entry.id   af01c0701a1b37436653889fbdaa6b20
#
_cell.length_a   1.000
_cell.length_b   1.000
_cell.length_c   1.000
_cell.angle_alpha   90.00
_cell.angle_beta   90.00
_cell.angle_gamma   90.00
#
_symmetry.space_group_name_H-M   'P 1'
#
loop_
_entity.id
_entity.type
_entity.pdbx_description
1 polymer ?
#
loop_
_entity_poly.entity_id
_entity_poly.type
_entity_poly.pdbx_seq_one_letter_code
_entity_poly.pdbx_strand_id
1 'polypeptide(L)'
;MYYVGIDIAKLNHFASVLSSEGEVLVKPFKFTNYNDGFCRLLSAIESFDRSNLIIGLEFMAHYGDNLVEFLVTRRFQMCVINSIQKSTMRKNNIRKTKTGKVDTLVIARTLMTQPHSIYSQEDIDFMHLKNLGRFRQNSLKSGPERRSSLLLISIVFFPSYS
;
A
#
# COMPACT_ATOMS: atom_id res chain seq x y z
N MET A 1 10.02 -7.55 -16.30
CA MET A 1 9.70 -6.97 -15.00
C MET A 1 8.28 -6.43 -15.03
N TYR A 2 7.52 -6.56 -13.95
CA TYR A 2 6.12 -6.16 -13.85
C TYR A 2 5.96 -5.12 -12.75
N TYR A 3 5.21 -4.07 -13.02
CA TYR A 3 5.02 -2.95 -12.10
C TYR A 3 3.55 -2.83 -11.73
N VAL A 4 3.24 -3.12 -10.47
CA VAL A 4 1.89 -2.98 -9.92
C VAL A 4 1.78 -1.62 -9.26
N GLY A 5 0.88 -0.78 -9.75
CA GLY A 5 0.57 0.50 -9.10
C GLY A 5 -0.71 0.38 -8.30
N ILE A 6 -0.66 0.74 -7.01
CA ILE A 6 -1.83 0.73 -6.12
C ILE A 6 -2.07 2.13 -5.57
N ASP A 7 -3.27 2.65 -5.84
CA ASP A 7 -3.80 3.88 -5.24
C ASP A 7 -4.66 3.53 -4.02
N ILE A 8 -4.20 3.95 -2.85
CA ILE A 8 -4.82 3.61 -1.57
C ILE A 8 -5.89 4.63 -1.20
N ALA A 9 -7.08 4.15 -0.86
CA ALA A 9 -8.16 4.97 -0.30
C ALA A 9 -8.84 4.24 0.88
N LYS A 10 -9.66 4.95 1.63
CA LYS A 10 -10.22 4.49 2.90
C LYS A 10 -10.95 3.14 2.82
N LEU A 11 -11.84 2.98 1.86
CA LEU A 11 -12.71 1.79 1.74
C LEU A 11 -12.36 0.93 0.52
N ASN A 12 -11.86 1.56 -0.52
CA ASN A 12 -11.63 0.89 -1.79
C ASN A 12 -10.33 1.39 -2.40
N HIS A 13 -9.49 0.46 -2.80
CA HIS A 13 -8.25 0.70 -3.50
C HIS A 13 -8.43 0.49 -5.00
N PHE A 14 -7.51 1.01 -5.78
CA PHE A 14 -7.40 0.69 -7.20
C PHE A 14 -6.02 0.11 -7.48
N ALA A 15 -5.93 -0.86 -8.40
CA ALA A 15 -4.67 -1.43 -8.85
C ALA A 15 -4.64 -1.58 -10.37
N SER A 16 -3.45 -1.55 -10.94
CA SER A 16 -3.17 -1.89 -12.33
C SER A 16 -1.77 -2.51 -12.45
N VAL A 17 -1.52 -3.24 -13.54
CA VAL A 17 -0.22 -3.84 -13.81
C VAL A 17 0.29 -3.39 -15.16
N LEU A 18 1.56 -2.96 -15.21
CA LEU A 18 2.28 -2.62 -16.44
C LEU A 18 3.47 -3.56 -16.66
N SER A 19 3.80 -3.79 -17.92
CA SER A 19 5.06 -4.42 -18.32
C SER A 19 6.24 -3.45 -18.23
N SER A 20 7.46 -3.96 -18.40
CA SER A 20 8.69 -3.14 -18.53
C SER A 20 8.66 -2.19 -19.73
N GLU A 21 7.88 -2.48 -20.74
CA GLU A 21 7.69 -1.64 -21.94
C GLU A 21 6.60 -0.57 -21.75
N GLY A 22 5.89 -0.60 -20.59
CA GLY A 22 4.81 0.32 -20.25
C GLY A 22 3.43 -0.08 -20.79
N GLU A 23 3.29 -1.32 -21.27
CA GLU A 23 2.01 -1.87 -21.69
C GLU A 23 1.12 -2.17 -20.49
N VAL A 24 -0.17 -1.92 -20.60
CA VAL A 24 -1.16 -2.21 -19.55
C VAL A 24 -1.57 -3.67 -19.64
N LEU A 25 -0.98 -4.51 -18.81
CA LEU A 25 -1.27 -5.96 -18.75
C LEU A 25 -2.56 -6.22 -17.97
N VAL A 26 -2.78 -5.50 -16.86
CA VAL A 26 -4.03 -5.52 -16.11
C VAL A 26 -4.58 -4.10 -16.03
N LYS A 27 -5.76 -3.90 -16.62
CA LYS A 27 -6.46 -2.60 -16.59
C LYS A 27 -6.79 -2.20 -15.16
N PRO A 28 -6.85 -0.89 -14.85
CA PRO A 28 -7.20 -0.41 -13.52
C PRO A 28 -8.51 -1.01 -13.02
N PHE A 29 -8.46 -1.71 -11.90
CA PHE A 29 -9.60 -2.32 -11.24
C PHE A 29 -9.71 -1.88 -9.78
N LYS A 30 -10.91 -1.95 -9.23
CA LYS A 30 -11.24 -1.59 -7.87
C LYS A 30 -11.26 -2.84 -6.99
N PHE A 31 -10.75 -2.74 -5.76
CA PHE A 31 -10.87 -3.78 -4.73
C PHE A 31 -11.08 -3.14 -3.35
N THR A 32 -11.69 -3.88 -2.43
CA THR A 32 -12.01 -3.41 -1.07
C THR A 32 -10.80 -3.46 -0.15
N ASN A 33 -10.82 -2.68 0.93
CA ASN A 33 -9.80 -2.72 1.99
C ASN A 33 -10.11 -3.83 3.01
N TYR A 34 -10.46 -5.02 2.51
CA TYR A 34 -10.78 -6.22 3.28
C TYR A 34 -10.20 -7.45 2.60
N ASN A 35 -10.23 -8.59 3.29
CA ASN A 35 -9.60 -9.82 2.81
C ASN A 35 -10.09 -10.30 1.42
N ASP A 36 -11.39 -10.16 1.14
CA ASP A 36 -11.98 -10.46 -0.17
C ASP A 36 -11.36 -9.61 -1.30
N GLY A 37 -11.17 -8.31 -1.04
CA GLY A 37 -10.51 -7.40 -1.97
C GLY A 37 -9.03 -7.74 -2.14
N PHE A 38 -8.35 -8.12 -1.08
CA PHE A 38 -6.94 -8.54 -1.14
C PHE A 38 -6.77 -9.85 -1.90
N CYS A 39 -7.69 -10.80 -1.75
CA CYS A 39 -7.73 -12.01 -2.57
C CYS A 39 -7.94 -11.68 -4.05
N ARG A 40 -8.81 -10.71 -4.37
CA ARG A 40 -9.00 -10.22 -5.74
C ARG A 40 -7.72 -9.62 -6.32
N LEU A 41 -6.97 -8.85 -5.53
CA LEU A 41 -5.66 -8.34 -5.94
C LEU A 41 -4.70 -9.48 -6.25
N LEU A 42 -4.61 -10.51 -5.36
CA LEU A 42 -3.75 -11.67 -5.58
C LEU A 42 -4.10 -12.38 -6.88
N SER A 43 -5.38 -12.70 -7.11
CA SER A 43 -5.82 -13.37 -8.35
C SER A 43 -5.47 -12.58 -9.60
N ALA A 44 -5.43 -11.24 -9.51
CA ALA A 44 -5.05 -10.40 -10.64
C ALA A 44 -3.54 -10.39 -10.93
N ILE A 45 -2.70 -10.75 -9.95
CA ILE A 45 -1.24 -10.72 -10.07
C ILE A 45 -0.58 -12.11 -9.96
N GLU A 46 -1.33 -13.17 -9.65
CA GLU A 46 -0.80 -14.53 -9.44
C GLU A 46 -0.16 -15.16 -10.68
N SER A 47 -0.58 -14.72 -11.88
CA SER A 47 -0.02 -15.20 -13.15
C SER A 47 1.37 -14.62 -13.45
N PHE A 48 1.82 -13.61 -12.72
CA PHE A 48 3.11 -12.96 -12.93
C PHE A 48 4.16 -13.56 -11.99
N ASP A 49 5.38 -13.72 -12.49
CA ASP A 49 6.51 -14.18 -11.68
C ASP A 49 6.81 -13.16 -10.56
N ARG A 50 6.73 -13.61 -9.32
CA ARG A 50 6.94 -12.79 -8.11
C ARG A 50 8.34 -12.20 -8.01
N SER A 51 9.36 -12.90 -8.51
CA SER A 51 10.75 -12.43 -8.50
C SER A 51 10.93 -11.20 -9.42
N ASN A 52 10.06 -11.05 -10.40
CA ASN A 52 10.05 -9.99 -11.39
C ASN A 52 8.89 -8.99 -11.20
N LEU A 53 8.24 -8.99 -10.03
CA LEU A 53 7.08 -8.15 -9.74
C LEU A 53 7.37 -7.19 -8.59
N ILE A 54 7.18 -5.90 -8.83
CA ILE A 54 7.32 -4.84 -7.81
C ILE A 54 5.98 -4.12 -7.64
N ILE A 55 5.57 -3.95 -6.38
CA ILE A 55 4.32 -3.27 -6.01
C ILE A 55 4.63 -1.87 -5.51
N GLY A 56 4.13 -0.85 -6.20
CA GLY A 56 4.20 0.54 -5.75
C GLY A 56 2.92 0.98 -5.07
N LEU A 57 3.10 1.60 -3.91
CA LEU A 57 2.02 2.16 -3.10
C LEU A 57 2.24 3.65 -2.94
N GLU A 58 1.21 4.48 -3.13
CA GLU A 58 1.26 5.84 -2.62
C GLU A 58 0.85 5.84 -1.15
N PHE A 59 1.74 6.32 -0.28
CA PHE A 59 1.46 6.34 1.15
C PHE A 59 0.42 7.42 1.48
N MET A 60 -0.78 6.99 1.83
CA MET A 60 -1.89 7.83 2.26
C MET A 60 -2.36 7.42 3.66
N ALA A 61 -1.67 7.89 4.69
CA ALA A 61 -2.06 7.68 6.09
C ALA A 61 -2.37 6.20 6.44
N HIS A 62 -3.21 5.94 7.43
CA HIS A 62 -3.48 4.61 7.99
C HIS A 62 -4.30 3.65 7.12
N TYR A 63 -4.78 4.12 5.97
CA TYR A 63 -5.70 3.31 5.15
C TYR A 63 -5.03 2.15 4.40
N GLY A 64 -3.71 2.15 4.31
CA GLY A 64 -2.94 1.13 3.63
C GLY A 64 -2.33 0.07 4.54
N ASP A 65 -2.39 0.24 5.86
CA ASP A 65 -1.67 -0.60 6.82
C ASP A 65 -2.03 -2.07 6.67
N ASN A 66 -3.32 -2.41 6.59
CA ASN A 66 -3.81 -3.78 6.41
C ASN A 66 -3.32 -4.40 5.07
N LEU A 67 -3.33 -3.59 4.01
CA LEU A 67 -2.85 -4.04 2.70
C LEU A 67 -1.33 -4.29 2.72
N VAL A 68 -0.58 -3.39 3.34
CA VAL A 68 0.88 -3.54 3.48
C VAL A 68 1.21 -4.79 4.27
N GLU A 69 0.59 -5.02 5.43
CA GLU A 69 0.76 -6.22 6.22
C GLU A 69 0.42 -7.49 5.43
N PHE A 70 -0.69 -7.48 4.69
CA PHE A 70 -1.09 -8.58 3.83
C PHE A 70 -0.07 -8.90 2.74
N LEU A 71 0.55 -7.91 2.13
CA LEU A 71 1.56 -8.08 1.07
C LEU A 71 2.91 -8.52 1.65
N VAL A 72 3.31 -7.97 2.80
CA VAL A 72 4.55 -8.32 3.50
C VAL A 72 4.55 -9.78 3.95
N THR A 73 3.48 -10.22 4.62
CA THR A 73 3.36 -11.62 5.08
C THR A 73 3.46 -12.61 3.92
N ARG A 74 3.17 -12.16 2.70
CA ARG A 74 3.31 -12.94 1.47
C ARG A 74 4.61 -12.70 0.71
N ARG A 75 5.55 -11.92 1.30
CA ARG A 75 6.88 -11.65 0.75
C ARG A 75 6.87 -10.99 -0.64
N PHE A 76 5.93 -10.09 -0.89
CA PHE A 76 5.96 -9.26 -2.09
C PHE A 76 6.99 -8.14 -1.93
N GLN A 77 7.70 -7.82 -3.03
CA GLN A 77 8.57 -6.66 -3.08
C GLN A 77 7.70 -5.40 -3.20
N MET A 78 7.86 -4.48 -2.26
CA MET A 78 7.08 -3.25 -2.20
C MET A 78 7.97 -2.01 -2.21
N CYS A 79 7.44 -0.96 -2.80
CA CYS A 79 8.03 0.37 -2.80
C CYS A 79 6.97 1.41 -2.46
N VAL A 80 7.30 2.37 -1.61
CA VAL A 80 6.42 3.51 -1.33
C VAL A 80 6.84 4.70 -2.17
N ILE A 81 5.89 5.21 -2.93
CA ILE A 81 6.09 6.36 -3.80
C ILE A 81 5.68 7.62 -3.06
N ASN A 82 6.56 8.61 -3.05
CA ASN A 82 6.25 9.92 -2.50
C ASN A 82 5.29 10.69 -3.43
N SER A 83 4.33 11.40 -2.85
CA SER A 83 3.39 12.28 -3.58
C SER A 83 4.08 13.30 -4.49
N ILE A 84 5.31 13.73 -4.15
CA ILE A 84 6.11 14.65 -4.97
C ILE A 84 6.54 13.97 -6.27
N GLN A 85 7.02 12.74 -6.23
CA GLN A 85 7.41 11.96 -7.41
C GLN A 85 6.22 11.77 -8.36
N LYS A 86 5.05 11.43 -7.80
CA LYS A 86 3.79 11.31 -8.54
C LYS A 86 3.37 12.63 -9.19
N SER A 87 3.52 13.76 -8.50
CA SER A 87 3.13 15.08 -9.01
C SER A 87 3.97 15.51 -10.23
N THR A 88 5.25 15.16 -10.22
CA THR A 88 6.17 15.43 -11.34
C THR A 88 5.75 14.66 -12.59
N MET A 89 5.39 13.39 -12.45
CA MET A 89 4.92 12.57 -13.57
C MET A 89 3.54 13.02 -14.11
N ARG A 90 2.65 13.55 -13.24
CA ARG A 90 1.37 14.11 -13.67
C ARG A 90 1.49 15.37 -14.50
N LYS A 91 2.47 16.23 -14.23
CA LYS A 91 2.71 17.46 -15.01
C LYS A 91 3.04 17.17 -16.46
N ASN A 92 3.64 16.01 -16.73
CA ASN A 92 3.98 15.57 -18.09
C ASN A 92 2.80 14.95 -18.84
N ASN A 93 1.69 14.64 -18.15
CA ASN A 93 0.46 14.09 -18.75
C ASN A 93 -0.63 15.16 -18.78
N ILE A 94 -0.99 15.60 -19.98
CA ILE A 94 -1.92 16.72 -20.27
C ILE A 94 -3.38 16.52 -19.79
N ARG A 95 -3.76 15.35 -19.27
CA ARG A 95 -5.12 15.06 -18.82
C ARG A 95 -5.28 15.24 -17.31
N LYS A 96 -6.01 16.31 -16.91
CA LYS A 96 -6.28 16.74 -15.53
C LYS A 96 -7.32 15.92 -14.75
N THR A 97 -7.82 14.79 -15.22
CA THR A 97 -8.83 14.01 -14.51
C THR A 97 -8.21 13.17 -13.40
N LYS A 98 -8.42 13.62 -12.15
CA LYS A 98 -8.02 12.89 -10.93
C LYS A 98 -9.01 11.76 -10.66
N THR A 99 -8.68 10.52 -11.06
CA THR A 99 -9.44 9.32 -10.70
C THR A 99 -8.46 8.26 -10.22
N GLY A 100 -8.83 7.45 -9.23
CA GLY A 100 -7.98 6.37 -8.71
C GLY A 100 -7.47 5.43 -9.82
N LYS A 101 -8.23 5.27 -10.91
CA LYS A 101 -7.80 4.49 -12.09
C LYS A 101 -6.59 5.10 -12.80
N VAL A 102 -6.56 6.42 -12.96
CA VAL A 102 -5.42 7.12 -13.58
C VAL A 102 -4.22 7.10 -12.66
N ASP A 103 -4.47 7.21 -11.36
CA ASP A 103 -3.44 7.27 -10.33
C ASP A 103 -2.64 5.97 -10.25
N THR A 104 -3.27 4.79 -10.41
CA THR A 104 -2.56 3.51 -10.43
C THR A 104 -1.56 3.41 -11.59
N LEU A 105 -1.95 3.88 -12.77
CA LEU A 105 -1.06 3.89 -13.94
C LEU A 105 0.12 4.86 -13.76
N VAL A 106 -0.13 6.01 -13.12
CA VAL A 106 0.94 6.97 -12.79
C VAL A 106 1.91 6.36 -11.79
N ILE A 107 1.40 5.70 -10.74
CA ILE A 107 2.22 5.00 -9.74
C ILE A 107 3.11 3.93 -10.41
N ALA A 108 2.52 3.06 -11.22
CA ALA A 108 3.27 2.01 -11.91
C ALA A 108 4.34 2.57 -12.87
N ARG A 109 4.03 3.64 -13.61
CA ARG A 109 5.00 4.33 -14.46
C ARG A 109 6.12 5.01 -13.66
N THR A 110 5.81 5.57 -12.50
CA THR A 110 6.81 6.16 -11.61
C THR A 110 7.81 5.10 -11.15
N LEU A 111 7.34 3.92 -10.75
CA LEU A 111 8.19 2.77 -10.43
C LEU A 111 9.12 2.37 -11.59
N MET A 112 8.59 2.37 -12.80
CA MET A 112 9.34 1.98 -13.98
C MET A 112 10.45 2.97 -14.34
N THR A 113 10.23 4.28 -14.12
CA THR A 113 11.08 5.35 -14.66
C THR A 113 11.95 6.06 -13.64
N GLN A 114 11.64 5.94 -12.34
CA GLN A 114 12.36 6.64 -11.29
C GLN A 114 13.05 5.68 -10.32
N PRO A 115 14.19 6.09 -9.73
CA PRO A 115 14.82 5.33 -8.67
C PRO A 115 13.84 5.12 -7.51
N HIS A 116 13.76 3.91 -7.02
CA HIS A 116 12.93 3.54 -5.87
C HIS A 116 13.68 2.58 -4.96
N SER A 117 13.38 2.66 -3.67
CA SER A 117 13.89 1.74 -2.67
C SER A 117 12.82 0.70 -2.34
N ILE A 118 13.21 -0.57 -2.36
CA ILE A 118 12.34 -1.65 -1.88
C ILE A 118 12.27 -1.53 -0.36
N TYR A 119 11.07 -1.62 0.19
CA TYR A 119 10.86 -1.63 1.64
C TYR A 119 11.48 -2.88 2.25
N SER A 120 12.39 -2.66 3.20
CA SER A 120 12.95 -3.71 4.03
C SER A 120 11.97 -4.12 5.13
N GLN A 121 12.23 -5.25 5.79
CA GLN A 121 11.46 -5.64 6.98
C GLN A 121 11.57 -4.59 8.09
N GLU A 122 12.75 -3.99 8.26
CA GLU A 122 12.99 -2.93 9.24
C GLU A 122 12.14 -1.67 8.99
N ASP A 123 11.96 -1.28 7.71
CA ASP A 123 11.09 -0.16 7.34
C ASP A 123 9.63 -0.42 7.72
N ILE A 124 9.20 -1.66 7.57
CA ILE A 124 7.84 -2.11 7.89
C ILE A 124 7.63 -2.12 9.40
N ASP A 125 8.58 -2.66 10.16
CA ASP A 125 8.55 -2.69 11.63
C ASP A 125 8.55 -1.26 12.20
N PHE A 126 9.35 -0.37 11.61
CA PHE A 126 9.34 1.05 11.97
C PHE A 126 7.98 1.72 11.66
N MET A 127 7.37 1.39 10.53
CA MET A 127 6.04 1.89 10.18
C MET A 127 4.98 1.41 11.19
N HIS A 128 5.01 0.15 11.60
CA HIS A 128 4.12 -0.40 12.63
C HIS A 128 4.30 0.29 13.97
N LEU A 129 5.54 0.50 14.42
CA LEU A 129 5.86 1.23 15.65
C LEU A 129 5.34 2.68 15.61
N LYS A 130 5.51 3.37 14.49
CA LYS A 130 5.02 4.72 14.29
C LYS A 130 3.49 4.80 14.35
N ASN A 131 2.80 3.80 13.79
CA ASN A 131 1.34 3.71 13.84
C ASN A 131 0.83 3.43 15.26
N LEU A 132 1.48 2.54 16.01
CA LEU A 132 1.19 2.29 17.42
C LEU A 132 1.38 3.55 18.27
N GLY A 133 2.45 4.31 18.04
CA GLY A 133 2.71 5.58 18.72
C GLY A 133 1.62 6.62 18.46
N ARG A 134 1.16 6.75 17.21
CA ARG A 134 0.05 7.65 16.84
C ARG A 134 -1.28 7.20 17.43
N PHE A 135 -1.57 5.90 17.41
CA PHE A 135 -2.76 5.34 18.03
C PHE A 135 -2.81 5.64 19.52
N ARG A 136 -1.69 5.45 20.24
CA ARG A 136 -1.54 5.79 21.65
C ARG A 136 -1.82 7.29 21.91
N GLN A 137 -1.23 8.18 21.10
CA GLN A 137 -1.45 9.62 21.25
C GLN A 137 -2.92 10.00 21.03
N ASN A 138 -3.58 9.43 20.03
CA ASN A 138 -4.98 9.69 19.74
C ASN A 138 -5.91 9.15 20.86
N SER A 139 -5.58 8.00 21.42
CA SER A 139 -6.33 7.40 22.54
C SER A 139 -6.17 8.17 23.84
N LEU A 140 -5.03 8.83 24.06
CA LEU A 140 -4.83 9.72 25.22
C LEU A 140 -5.60 11.04 25.09
N LYS A 141 -5.84 11.52 23.86
CA LYS A 141 -6.63 12.73 23.59
C LYS A 141 -8.14 12.51 23.63
N SER A 142 -8.60 11.29 23.40
CA SER A 142 -10.01 10.90 23.44
C SER A 142 -10.32 10.24 24.79
N GLY A 143 -10.79 10.98 25.78
CA GLY A 143 -11.28 10.63 27.12
C GLY A 143 -11.26 9.17 27.66
N PRO A 144 -11.69 8.94 28.90
CA PRO A 144 -11.48 7.66 29.62
C PRO A 144 -12.16 6.44 28.99
N GLU A 145 -13.22 6.59 28.24
CA GLU A 145 -13.97 5.45 27.66
C GLU A 145 -13.20 4.64 26.61
N ARG A 146 -12.18 5.24 25.95
CA ARG A 146 -11.36 4.51 24.97
C ARG A 146 -10.09 3.87 25.54
N ARG A 147 -9.81 4.07 26.82
CA ARG A 147 -8.63 3.45 27.48
C ARG A 147 -8.77 1.93 27.64
N SER A 148 -9.99 1.43 27.78
CA SER A 148 -10.26 -0.01 27.91
C SER A 148 -9.92 -0.82 26.66
N SER A 149 -9.99 -0.22 25.49
CA SER A 149 -9.65 -0.89 24.22
C SER A 149 -8.14 -1.11 24.02
N LEU A 150 -7.30 -0.32 24.69
CA LEU A 150 -5.84 -0.44 24.63
C LEU A 150 -5.31 -1.68 25.36
N LEU A 151 -5.97 -2.08 26.44
CA LEU A 151 -5.60 -3.28 27.21
C LEU A 151 -5.85 -4.57 26.40
N LEU A 152 -6.90 -4.60 25.59
CA LEU A 152 -7.22 -5.75 24.74
C LEU A 152 -6.24 -5.93 23.58
N ILE A 153 -5.73 -4.85 23.00
CA ILE A 153 -4.77 -4.90 21.89
C ILE A 153 -3.39 -5.37 22.37
N SER A 154 -2.95 -4.95 23.57
CA SER A 154 -1.67 -5.41 24.12
C SER A 154 -1.66 -6.91 24.45
N ILE A 155 -2.81 -7.51 24.79
CA ILE A 155 -2.93 -8.94 25.09
C ILE A 155 -2.92 -9.79 23.82
N VAL A 156 -3.43 -9.25 22.70
CA VAL A 156 -3.54 -9.98 21.43
C VAL A 156 -2.23 -9.95 20.63
N PHE A 157 -1.43 -8.88 20.74
CA PHE A 157 -0.21 -8.68 19.94
C PHE A 157 1.10 -9.07 20.62
N PHE A 158 1.09 -9.32 21.94
CA PHE A 158 2.28 -9.80 22.67
C PHE A 158 1.92 -11.04 23.47
N PRO A 159 1.88 -12.26 22.87
CA PRO A 159 1.90 -13.47 23.65
C PRO A 159 3.24 -13.49 24.39
N SER A 160 3.17 -13.50 25.73
CA SER A 160 4.31 -13.68 26.60
C SER A 160 5.05 -14.96 26.22
N TYR A 161 6.26 -14.84 25.73
CA TYR A 161 7.20 -15.95 25.64
C TYR A 161 7.52 -16.38 27.09
N SER A 162 6.99 -17.52 27.48
CA SER A 162 7.42 -18.35 28.62
C SER A 162 8.32 -19.44 28.09
#